data_be1ab7cce4ee2659c8ccc53bafb16885
#
_entry.id   be1ab7cce4ee2659c8ccc53bafb16885
#
_cell.length_a   1.000
_cell.length_b   1.000
_cell.length_c   1.000
_cell.angle_alpha   90.00
_cell.angle_beta   90.00
_cell.angle_gamma   90.00
#
_symmetry.space_group_name_H-M   'P 1'
#
loop_
_entity.id
_entity.type
_entity.pdbx_description
1 polymer ?
#
loop_
_entity_poly.entity_id
_entity_poly.type
_entity_poly.pdbx_seq_one_letter_code
_entity_poly.pdbx_strand_id
1 'polypeptide(L)'
;IYFNGGGLMAGSGSEPRYAGESMARKGIIAITANYREGIFGFFSHPQLSKETAYKGSGNYGFMDQVAAIQWVKTHIADFGGDPERITIAGESAGSMSVSALMASPLCQGLIAQAIGSSGSVMGFNAVATLKEAETAGVEIAKALGCKTIKQLRAMPAEELMKRANVRNVPKYCIDGYFFTEQPTQTYADGKQLHIPLLIGGNN
;
A
#
# COMPACT_ATOMS: atom_id res chain seq x y z
N ILE A 1 6.12 12.66 -1.80
CA ILE A 1 4.79 12.05 -1.91
C ILE A 1 4.38 11.61 -0.52
N TYR A 2 3.20 12.02 -0.05
CA TYR A 2 2.67 11.62 1.25
C TYR A 2 1.53 10.61 1.09
N PHE A 3 1.62 9.48 1.80
CA PHE A 3 0.58 8.47 1.91
C PHE A 3 -0.14 8.60 3.25
N ASN A 4 -1.47 8.73 3.21
CA ASN A 4 -2.29 8.89 4.40
C ASN A 4 -2.27 7.64 5.29
N GLY A 5 -2.44 7.85 6.59
CA GLY A 5 -2.75 6.81 7.57
C GLY A 5 -4.20 6.36 7.50
N GLY A 6 -4.66 5.62 8.51
CA GLY A 6 -6.04 5.11 8.57
C GLY A 6 -6.13 3.59 8.51
N GLY A 7 -5.08 2.90 8.92
CA GLY A 7 -5.06 1.45 9.08
C GLY A 7 -5.12 0.65 7.78
N LEU A 8 -4.84 1.26 6.63
CA LEU A 8 -5.07 0.71 5.28
C LEU A 8 -6.55 0.41 5.00
N MET A 9 -7.46 1.04 5.73
CA MET A 9 -8.90 0.78 5.67
C MET A 9 -9.73 2.01 5.33
N ALA A 10 -9.23 3.20 5.68
CA ALA A 10 -9.90 4.47 5.46
C ALA A 10 -8.90 5.62 5.50
N GLY A 11 -9.21 6.69 4.80
CA GLY A 11 -8.41 7.92 4.75
C GLY A 11 -8.52 8.60 3.40
N SER A 12 -7.96 9.78 3.31
CA SER A 12 -7.86 10.50 2.04
C SER A 12 -6.71 11.49 2.08
N GLY A 13 -5.92 11.53 1.01
CA GLY A 13 -4.90 12.56 0.82
C GLY A 13 -5.46 13.98 0.67
N SER A 14 -6.80 14.14 0.52
CA SER A 14 -7.46 15.44 0.44
C SER A 14 -7.85 16.02 1.81
N GLU A 15 -7.55 15.33 2.91
CA GLU A 15 -7.82 15.88 4.24
C GLU A 15 -7.00 17.17 4.48
N PRO A 16 -7.59 18.21 5.12
CA PRO A 16 -6.92 19.50 5.30
C PRO A 16 -5.54 19.41 5.98
N ARG A 17 -5.34 18.44 6.87
CA ARG A 17 -4.06 18.23 7.55
C ARG A 17 -2.90 17.83 6.61
N TYR A 18 -3.22 17.38 5.40
CA TYR A 18 -2.24 17.01 4.37
C TYR A 18 -2.03 18.11 3.32
N ALA A 19 -2.62 19.29 3.50
CA ALA A 19 -2.46 20.41 2.59
C ALA A 19 -0.98 20.78 2.44
N GLY A 20 -0.49 20.79 1.18
CA GLY A 20 0.93 20.95 0.87
C GLY A 20 1.44 22.40 0.87
N GLU A 21 0.59 23.40 1.14
CA GLU A 21 0.94 24.83 1.01
C GLU A 21 2.15 25.22 1.84
N SER A 22 2.23 24.77 3.10
CA SER A 22 3.35 25.09 3.99
C SER A 22 4.68 24.49 3.49
N MET A 23 4.64 23.36 2.83
CA MET A 23 5.81 22.72 2.21
C MET A 23 6.19 23.44 0.92
N ALA A 24 5.20 23.80 0.10
CA ALA A 24 5.41 24.55 -1.14
C ALA A 24 6.10 25.90 -0.89
N ARG A 25 5.73 26.61 0.17
CA ARG A 25 6.41 27.85 0.61
C ARG A 25 7.88 27.66 0.99
N LYS A 26 8.30 26.42 1.24
CA LYS A 26 9.70 26.04 1.52
C LYS A 26 10.42 25.45 0.30
N GLY A 27 9.83 25.58 -0.89
CA GLY A 27 10.41 25.06 -2.14
C GLY A 27 10.28 23.56 -2.31
N ILE A 28 9.29 22.92 -1.67
CA ILE A 28 9.04 21.47 -1.77
C ILE A 28 7.72 21.25 -2.52
N ILE A 29 7.73 20.45 -3.57
CA ILE A 29 6.51 20.01 -4.22
C ILE A 29 5.88 18.93 -3.35
N ALA A 30 4.75 19.24 -2.72
CA ALA A 30 3.99 18.32 -1.89
C ALA A 30 2.91 17.62 -2.71
N ILE A 31 2.89 16.30 -2.69
CA ILE A 31 1.94 15.46 -3.43
C ILE A 31 1.29 14.51 -2.45
N THR A 32 -0.03 14.40 -2.49
CA THR A 32 -0.79 13.35 -1.83
C THR A 32 -1.39 12.44 -2.90
N ALA A 33 -1.40 11.14 -2.66
CA ALA A 33 -1.97 10.17 -3.57
C ALA A 33 -2.93 9.25 -2.81
N ASN A 34 -4.18 9.19 -3.28
CA ASN A 34 -5.14 8.20 -2.80
C ASN A 34 -4.77 6.82 -3.35
N TYR A 35 -4.96 5.80 -2.55
CA TYR A 35 -4.76 4.41 -2.91
C TYR A 35 -5.96 3.58 -2.44
N ARG A 36 -6.20 2.44 -3.08
CA ARG A 36 -7.28 1.56 -2.67
C ARG A 36 -7.03 1.00 -1.27
N GLU A 37 -8.04 1.04 -0.43
CA GLU A 37 -8.00 0.64 0.97
C GLU A 37 -9.00 -0.47 1.27
N GLY A 38 -8.85 -1.12 2.42
CA GLY A 38 -9.75 -2.16 2.88
C GLY A 38 -9.90 -3.30 1.88
N ILE A 39 -11.14 -3.75 1.68
CA ILE A 39 -11.44 -4.86 0.75
C ILE A 39 -11.09 -4.53 -0.70
N PHE A 40 -11.09 -3.27 -1.10
CA PHE A 40 -10.75 -2.87 -2.46
C PHE A 40 -9.25 -2.89 -2.74
N GLY A 41 -8.44 -2.65 -1.69
CA GLY A 41 -6.99 -2.56 -1.80
C GLY A 41 -6.24 -3.85 -1.43
N PHE A 42 -6.84 -4.68 -0.55
CA PHE A 42 -6.09 -5.76 0.10
C PHE A 42 -6.82 -7.12 0.10
N PHE A 43 -7.84 -7.28 -0.72
CA PHE A 43 -8.57 -8.54 -0.83
C PHE A 43 -7.87 -9.54 -1.73
N SER A 44 -7.56 -10.73 -1.19
CA SER A 44 -6.97 -11.84 -1.94
C SER A 44 -8.03 -12.90 -2.24
N HIS A 45 -7.95 -13.53 -3.40
CA HIS A 45 -8.82 -14.64 -3.76
C HIS A 45 -8.20 -15.47 -4.88
N PRO A 46 -8.33 -16.84 -4.90
CA PRO A 46 -7.73 -17.67 -5.94
C PRO A 46 -8.14 -17.33 -7.37
N GLN A 47 -9.37 -16.86 -7.58
CA GLN A 47 -9.81 -16.42 -8.90
C GLN A 47 -9.13 -15.11 -9.33
N LEU A 48 -8.86 -14.18 -8.39
CA LEU A 48 -8.12 -12.96 -8.68
C LEU A 48 -6.65 -13.27 -9.03
N SER A 49 -6.02 -14.14 -8.25
CA SER A 49 -4.64 -14.55 -8.52
C SER A 49 -4.48 -15.22 -9.88
N LYS A 50 -5.49 -15.95 -10.36
CA LYS A 50 -5.48 -16.56 -11.70
C LYS A 50 -5.55 -15.54 -12.83
N GLU A 51 -6.12 -14.35 -12.59
CA GLU A 51 -6.25 -13.29 -13.59
C GLU A 51 -4.95 -12.51 -13.81
N THR A 52 -4.02 -12.52 -12.86
CA THR A 52 -2.75 -11.79 -12.94
C THR A 52 -1.63 -12.66 -13.55
N ALA A 53 -0.71 -12.02 -14.28
CA ALA A 53 0.43 -12.72 -14.84
C ALA A 53 1.37 -13.30 -13.77
N TYR A 54 1.49 -12.61 -12.63
CA TYR A 54 2.32 -13.01 -11.49
C TYR A 54 1.63 -14.00 -10.52
N LYS A 55 0.38 -14.40 -10.82
CA LYS A 55 -0.39 -15.38 -10.05
C LYS A 55 -0.58 -15.04 -8.57
N GLY A 56 -0.68 -13.74 -8.26
CA GLY A 56 -0.90 -13.22 -6.92
C GLY A 56 -2.07 -12.23 -6.85
N SER A 57 -2.54 -11.94 -5.64
CA SER A 57 -3.60 -10.95 -5.34
C SER A 57 -3.43 -10.43 -3.91
N GLY A 58 -4.03 -9.27 -3.58
CA GLY A 58 -4.13 -8.77 -2.20
C GLY A 58 -3.29 -7.55 -1.86
N ASN A 59 -2.40 -7.08 -2.71
CA ASN A 59 -1.54 -5.91 -2.46
C ASN A 59 -1.85 -4.73 -3.38
N TYR A 60 -3.09 -4.63 -3.87
CA TYR A 60 -3.49 -3.63 -4.87
C TYR A 60 -3.32 -2.19 -4.36
N GLY A 61 -3.56 -1.93 -3.07
CA GLY A 61 -3.35 -0.61 -2.47
C GLY A 61 -1.88 -0.19 -2.52
N PHE A 62 -0.96 -1.10 -2.23
CA PHE A 62 0.47 -0.83 -2.38
C PHE A 62 0.89 -0.69 -3.84
N MET A 63 0.28 -1.44 -4.75
CA MET A 63 0.54 -1.29 -6.20
C MET A 63 0.04 0.06 -6.73
N ASP A 64 -1.08 0.59 -6.19
CA ASP A 64 -1.54 1.94 -6.49
C ASP A 64 -0.50 2.98 -6.06
N GLN A 65 0.13 2.79 -4.90
CA GLN A 65 1.20 3.66 -4.41
C GLN A 65 2.46 3.56 -5.30
N VAL A 66 2.84 2.36 -5.74
CA VAL A 66 3.92 2.19 -6.73
C VAL A 66 3.60 2.93 -8.02
N ALA A 67 2.37 2.77 -8.54
CA ALA A 67 1.93 3.46 -9.75
C ALA A 67 1.97 4.99 -9.60
N ALA A 68 1.56 5.51 -8.44
CA ALA A 68 1.65 6.93 -8.12
C ALA A 68 3.11 7.43 -8.12
N ILE A 69 4.03 6.67 -7.53
CA ILE A 69 5.46 7.02 -7.52
C ILE A 69 6.01 6.99 -8.95
N GLN A 70 5.68 5.98 -9.75
CA GLN A 70 6.10 5.88 -11.14
C GLN A 70 5.58 7.05 -11.98
N TRP A 71 4.31 7.43 -11.77
CA TRP A 71 3.72 8.59 -12.43
C TRP A 71 4.47 9.88 -12.07
N VAL A 72 4.74 10.09 -10.78
CA VAL A 72 5.51 11.25 -10.30
C VAL A 72 6.92 11.24 -10.90
N LYS A 73 7.61 10.10 -10.90
CA LYS A 73 8.95 9.95 -11.51
C LYS A 73 8.96 10.37 -12.98
N THR A 74 7.90 10.07 -13.70
CA THR A 74 7.79 10.37 -15.15
C THR A 74 7.46 11.84 -15.42
N HIS A 75 6.63 12.46 -14.56
CA HIS A 75 6.00 13.76 -14.89
C HIS A 75 6.44 14.93 -14.03
N ILE A 76 7.13 14.69 -12.90
CA ILE A 76 7.39 15.77 -11.92
C ILE A 76 8.25 16.90 -12.48
N ALA A 77 9.05 16.64 -13.50
CA ALA A 77 9.85 17.67 -14.19
C ALA A 77 8.97 18.74 -14.84
N ASP A 78 7.81 18.37 -15.37
CA ASP A 78 6.84 19.29 -15.95
C ASP A 78 6.26 20.27 -14.93
N PHE A 79 6.34 19.91 -13.64
CA PHE A 79 5.94 20.75 -12.52
C PHE A 79 7.11 21.46 -11.81
N GLY A 80 8.30 21.43 -12.41
CA GLY A 80 9.51 22.05 -11.87
C GLY A 80 10.21 21.22 -10.77
N GLY A 81 9.84 19.94 -10.62
CA GLY A 81 10.46 19.03 -9.67
C GLY A 81 11.61 18.24 -10.27
N ASP A 82 12.37 17.60 -9.38
CA ASP A 82 13.48 16.73 -9.76
C ASP A 82 13.07 15.25 -9.58
N PRO A 83 12.99 14.46 -10.66
CA PRO A 83 12.63 13.05 -10.60
C PRO A 83 13.64 12.19 -9.81
N GLU A 84 14.88 12.67 -9.63
CA GLU A 84 15.89 11.96 -8.84
C GLU A 84 15.82 12.29 -7.33
N ARG A 85 14.88 13.17 -6.92
CA ARG A 85 14.73 13.62 -5.54
C ARG A 85 13.35 13.32 -4.95
N ILE A 86 12.77 12.17 -5.31
CA ILE A 86 11.47 11.75 -4.79
C ILE A 86 11.63 11.22 -3.37
N THR A 87 10.96 11.86 -2.43
CA THR A 87 10.82 11.40 -1.04
C THR A 87 9.42 10.87 -0.83
N ILE A 88 9.29 9.65 -0.31
CA ILE A 88 8.00 9.13 0.19
C ILE A 88 7.89 9.38 1.70
N ALA A 89 6.69 9.71 2.16
CA ALA A 89 6.43 9.98 3.56
C ALA A 89 5.06 9.45 3.99
N GLY A 90 4.92 9.12 5.28
CA GLY A 90 3.63 8.72 5.83
C GLY A 90 3.65 8.55 7.34
N GLU A 91 2.45 8.57 7.93
CA GLU A 91 2.22 8.34 9.36
C GLU A 91 1.30 7.14 9.55
N SER A 92 1.48 6.36 10.63
CA SER A 92 0.65 5.19 10.94
C SER A 92 0.65 4.18 9.78
N ALA A 93 -0.51 3.87 9.18
CA ALA A 93 -0.58 3.02 7.98
C ALA A 93 0.16 3.60 6.77
N GLY A 94 0.32 4.93 6.67
CA GLY A 94 1.20 5.56 5.69
C GLY A 94 2.66 5.24 5.92
N SER A 95 3.12 5.16 7.16
CA SER A 95 4.46 4.70 7.52
C SER A 95 4.63 3.19 7.28
N MET A 96 3.57 2.40 7.51
CA MET A 96 3.56 0.99 7.07
C MET A 96 3.74 0.89 5.56
N SER A 97 3.08 1.76 4.78
CA SER A 97 3.26 1.84 3.32
C SER A 97 4.70 2.21 2.96
N VAL A 98 5.31 3.18 3.64
CA VAL A 98 6.72 3.56 3.42
C VAL A 98 7.63 2.34 3.59
N SER A 99 7.54 1.62 4.70
CA SER A 99 8.37 0.43 4.94
C SER A 99 8.03 -0.73 3.98
N ALA A 100 6.77 -0.87 3.55
CA ALA A 100 6.36 -1.84 2.55
C ALA A 100 6.98 -1.56 1.18
N LEU A 101 6.92 -0.30 0.73
CA LEU A 101 7.51 0.15 -0.54
C LEU A 101 9.03 -0.02 -0.55
N MET A 102 9.71 0.26 0.58
CA MET A 102 11.14 0.02 0.71
C MET A 102 11.52 -1.46 0.64
N ALA A 103 10.64 -2.37 1.07
CA ALA A 103 10.85 -3.82 1.00
C ALA A 103 10.49 -4.42 -0.37
N SER A 104 9.80 -3.66 -1.24
CA SER A 104 9.32 -4.18 -2.51
C SER A 104 10.34 -3.99 -3.64
N PRO A 105 10.64 -5.04 -4.42
CA PRO A 105 11.50 -4.91 -5.61
C PRO A 105 10.90 -3.99 -6.68
N LEU A 106 9.58 -3.74 -6.66
CA LEU A 106 8.91 -2.86 -7.61
C LEU A 106 9.29 -1.37 -7.45
N CYS A 107 9.88 -1.01 -6.31
CA CYS A 107 10.28 0.37 -6.02
C CYS A 107 11.77 0.65 -6.30
N GLN A 108 12.51 -0.33 -6.82
CA GLN A 108 13.93 -0.17 -7.11
C GLN A 108 14.17 1.00 -8.08
N GLY A 109 15.01 1.96 -7.66
CA GLY A 109 15.35 3.14 -8.47
C GLY A 109 14.27 4.22 -8.59
N LEU A 110 13.13 4.07 -7.87
CA LEU A 110 12.02 5.04 -7.92
C LEU A 110 12.09 6.08 -6.80
N ILE A 111 12.70 5.75 -5.67
CA ILE A 111 12.63 6.50 -4.43
C ILE A 111 14.04 6.91 -4.01
N ALA A 112 14.22 8.19 -3.72
CA ALA A 112 15.50 8.73 -3.26
C ALA A 112 15.61 8.77 -1.73
N GLN A 113 14.51 8.99 -1.01
CA GLN A 113 14.49 9.14 0.45
C GLN A 113 13.13 8.70 1.01
N ALA A 114 13.09 8.36 2.29
CA ALA A 114 11.88 7.93 2.96
C ALA A 114 11.73 8.55 4.36
N ILE A 115 10.48 8.83 4.75
CA ILE A 115 10.12 9.34 6.09
C ILE A 115 8.95 8.50 6.61
N GLY A 116 9.15 7.79 7.73
CA GLY A 116 8.13 6.98 8.36
C GLY A 116 7.87 7.41 9.81
N SER A 117 6.61 7.67 10.16
CA SER A 117 6.21 8.03 11.51
C SER A 117 5.20 7.02 12.07
N SER A 118 5.51 6.43 13.23
CA SER A 118 4.57 5.61 14.03
C SER A 118 3.94 4.41 13.28
N GLY A 119 4.71 3.71 12.45
CA GLY A 119 4.22 2.51 11.75
C GLY A 119 5.29 1.79 10.94
N SER A 120 5.14 0.46 10.81
CA SER A 120 6.00 -0.39 10.01
C SER A 120 5.28 -1.67 9.61
N VAL A 121 5.66 -2.28 8.48
CA VAL A 121 5.26 -3.65 8.13
C VAL A 121 6.03 -4.71 8.92
N MET A 122 7.04 -4.32 9.67
CA MET A 122 7.80 -5.19 10.57
C MET A 122 7.09 -5.30 11.93
N GLY A 123 5.85 -5.80 11.94
CA GLY A 123 5.06 -6.02 13.16
C GLY A 123 5.44 -7.32 13.88
N PHE A 124 4.81 -7.54 15.06
CA PHE A 124 5.01 -8.75 15.85
C PHE A 124 4.51 -10.03 15.17
N ASN A 125 3.58 -9.92 14.24
CA ASN A 125 3.02 -11.05 13.51
C ASN A 125 3.61 -11.14 12.11
N ALA A 126 3.86 -12.36 11.66
CA ALA A 126 4.25 -12.62 10.29
C ALA A 126 3.15 -12.16 9.31
N VAL A 127 3.57 -11.67 8.16
CA VAL A 127 2.66 -11.34 7.06
C VAL A 127 2.06 -12.63 6.51
N ALA A 128 0.76 -12.65 6.27
CA ALA A 128 0.06 -13.81 5.74
C ALA A 128 0.66 -14.27 4.40
N THR A 129 0.74 -15.57 4.21
CA THR A 129 1.04 -16.13 2.88
C THR A 129 -0.12 -15.86 1.92
N LEU A 130 0.13 -15.90 0.61
CA LEU A 130 -0.92 -15.80 -0.40
C LEU A 130 -2.04 -16.82 -0.16
N LYS A 131 -1.68 -18.07 0.16
CA LYS A 131 -2.63 -19.14 0.42
C LYS A 131 -3.55 -18.83 1.60
N GLU A 132 -3.02 -18.33 2.71
CA GLU A 132 -3.81 -17.94 3.88
C GLU A 132 -4.74 -16.76 3.54
N ALA A 133 -4.22 -15.74 2.84
CA ALA A 133 -4.99 -14.59 2.41
C ALA A 133 -6.11 -14.98 1.43
N GLU A 134 -5.85 -15.86 0.47
CA GLU A 134 -6.84 -16.41 -0.45
C GLU A 134 -7.91 -17.23 0.26
N THR A 135 -7.52 -18.04 1.24
CA THR A 135 -8.46 -18.82 2.06
C THR A 135 -9.42 -17.89 2.81
N ALA A 136 -8.89 -16.85 3.46
CA ALA A 136 -9.70 -15.85 4.12
C ALA A 136 -10.63 -15.12 3.14
N GLY A 137 -10.16 -14.79 1.93
CA GLY A 137 -10.96 -14.17 0.89
C GLY A 137 -12.11 -15.05 0.39
N VAL A 138 -11.90 -16.35 0.27
CA VAL A 138 -12.97 -17.30 -0.07
C VAL A 138 -14.05 -17.31 1.01
N GLU A 139 -13.68 -17.33 2.29
CA GLU A 139 -14.64 -17.29 3.40
C GLU A 139 -15.42 -15.96 3.44
N ILE A 140 -14.75 -14.83 3.16
CA ILE A 140 -15.40 -13.52 3.05
C ILE A 140 -16.42 -13.53 1.89
N ALA A 141 -16.01 -13.98 0.71
CA ALA A 141 -16.93 -14.07 -0.45
C ALA A 141 -18.15 -14.95 -0.15
N LYS A 142 -17.92 -16.09 0.52
CA LYS A 142 -18.99 -16.99 0.96
C LYS A 142 -19.94 -16.33 1.97
N ALA A 143 -19.42 -15.62 2.96
CA ALA A 143 -20.21 -14.86 3.95
C ALA A 143 -21.06 -13.76 3.29
N LEU A 144 -20.58 -13.20 2.18
CA LEU A 144 -21.31 -12.23 1.36
C LEU A 144 -22.34 -12.88 0.41
N GLY A 145 -22.45 -14.23 0.39
CA GLY A 145 -23.32 -14.97 -0.51
C GLY A 145 -22.80 -15.08 -1.95
N CYS A 146 -21.52 -14.75 -2.18
CA CYS A 146 -20.91 -14.79 -3.50
C CYS A 146 -20.09 -16.09 -3.68
N LYS A 147 -20.37 -16.79 -4.79
CA LYS A 147 -19.63 -18.01 -5.17
C LYS A 147 -18.47 -17.72 -6.14
N THR A 148 -18.46 -16.55 -6.74
CA THR A 148 -17.47 -16.15 -7.75
C THR A 148 -17.07 -14.69 -7.59
N ILE A 149 -15.86 -14.34 -8.04
CA ILE A 149 -15.41 -12.94 -8.10
C ILE A 149 -16.31 -12.10 -9.03
N LYS A 150 -16.88 -12.69 -10.08
CA LYS A 150 -17.85 -11.99 -10.95
C LYS A 150 -19.06 -11.50 -10.15
N GLN A 151 -19.59 -12.31 -9.24
CA GLN A 151 -20.71 -11.92 -8.38
C GLN A 151 -20.28 -10.83 -7.38
N LEU A 152 -19.08 -10.95 -6.79
CA LEU A 152 -18.56 -9.95 -5.87
C LEU A 152 -18.35 -8.60 -6.57
N ARG A 153 -17.79 -8.60 -7.79
CA ARG A 153 -17.60 -7.40 -8.62
C ARG A 153 -18.93 -6.75 -9.07
N ALA A 154 -20.00 -7.52 -9.17
CA ALA A 154 -21.32 -6.99 -9.51
C ALA A 154 -22.03 -6.32 -8.33
N MET A 155 -21.53 -6.50 -7.10
CA MET A 155 -22.08 -5.86 -5.91
C MET A 155 -21.70 -4.38 -5.90
N PRO A 156 -22.66 -3.45 -5.67
CA PRO A 156 -22.34 -2.04 -5.49
C PRO A 156 -21.34 -1.83 -4.37
N ALA A 157 -20.38 -0.91 -4.55
CA ALA A 157 -19.30 -0.67 -3.60
C ALA A 157 -19.81 -0.35 -2.19
N GLU A 158 -20.85 0.48 -2.08
CA GLU A 158 -21.47 0.82 -0.79
C GLU A 158 -22.08 -0.41 -0.08
N GLU A 159 -22.71 -1.31 -0.83
CA GLU A 159 -23.26 -2.54 -0.29
C GLU A 159 -22.14 -3.46 0.17
N LEU A 160 -21.09 -3.60 -0.64
CA LEU A 160 -19.91 -4.39 -0.27
C LEU A 160 -19.27 -3.87 1.02
N MET A 161 -19.08 -2.56 1.16
CA MET A 161 -18.53 -1.94 2.37
C MET A 161 -19.42 -2.17 3.60
N LYS A 162 -20.73 -2.08 3.46
CA LYS A 162 -21.67 -2.32 4.58
C LYS A 162 -21.68 -3.78 5.04
N ARG A 163 -21.51 -4.72 4.10
CA ARG A 163 -21.63 -6.16 4.36
C ARG A 163 -20.30 -6.82 4.71
N ALA A 164 -19.21 -6.35 4.12
CA ALA A 164 -17.90 -6.88 4.39
C ALA A 164 -17.40 -6.44 5.77
N ASN A 165 -17.05 -7.40 6.62
CA ASN A 165 -16.34 -7.08 7.85
C ASN A 165 -14.86 -6.78 7.50
N VAL A 166 -14.61 -5.54 7.11
CA VAL A 166 -13.27 -5.09 6.65
C VAL A 166 -12.15 -5.32 7.67
N ARG A 167 -12.50 -5.47 8.95
CA ARG A 167 -11.50 -5.74 10.01
C ARG A 167 -10.89 -7.14 9.90
N ASN A 168 -11.60 -8.07 9.26
CA ASN A 168 -11.15 -9.46 9.08
C ASN A 168 -10.48 -9.70 7.73
N VAL A 169 -10.43 -8.71 6.83
CA VAL A 169 -9.69 -8.81 5.57
C VAL A 169 -8.20 -8.70 5.88
N PRO A 170 -7.35 -9.65 5.44
CA PRO A 170 -5.91 -9.50 5.53
C PRO A 170 -5.47 -8.20 4.87
N LYS A 171 -4.66 -7.40 5.56
CA LYS A 171 -4.27 -6.08 5.07
C LYS A 171 -3.29 -6.14 3.90
N TYR A 172 -2.44 -7.16 3.88
CA TYR A 172 -1.45 -7.44 2.84
C TYR A 172 -0.93 -8.86 3.01
N CYS A 173 -0.33 -9.41 1.95
CA CYS A 173 0.19 -10.78 1.97
C CYS A 173 1.46 -10.92 1.14
N ILE A 174 2.16 -12.03 1.31
CA ILE A 174 3.29 -12.41 0.46
C ILE A 174 2.71 -12.98 -0.83
N ASP A 175 2.62 -12.13 -1.86
CA ASP A 175 2.00 -12.48 -3.15
C ASP A 175 3.01 -12.93 -4.22
N GLY A 176 4.31 -12.93 -3.88
CA GLY A 176 5.40 -13.28 -4.78
C GLY A 176 5.74 -12.21 -5.81
N TYR A 177 5.06 -11.05 -5.79
CA TYR A 177 5.26 -9.96 -6.72
C TYR A 177 5.58 -8.62 -6.02
N PHE A 178 4.66 -8.11 -5.19
CA PHE A 178 4.93 -6.93 -4.36
C PHE A 178 5.82 -7.30 -3.18
N PHE A 179 5.47 -8.35 -2.44
CA PHE A 179 6.32 -9.00 -1.43
C PHE A 179 6.75 -10.38 -1.92
N THR A 180 8.04 -10.55 -2.18
CA THR A 180 8.62 -11.84 -2.61
C THR A 180 8.93 -12.76 -1.44
N GLU A 181 9.06 -12.21 -0.23
CA GLU A 181 9.29 -12.90 1.03
C GLU A 181 8.73 -12.10 2.21
N GLN A 182 8.88 -12.58 3.43
CA GLN A 182 8.52 -11.83 4.64
C GLN A 182 9.29 -10.49 4.68
N PRO A 183 8.62 -9.33 4.84
CA PRO A 183 9.30 -8.05 4.95
C PRO A 183 10.38 -8.03 6.04
N THR A 184 10.13 -8.69 7.18
CA THR A 184 11.12 -8.84 8.26
C THR A 184 12.38 -9.55 7.78
N GLN A 185 12.26 -10.56 6.90
CA GLN A 185 13.42 -11.24 6.31
C GLN A 185 14.14 -10.35 5.30
N THR A 186 13.38 -9.63 4.44
CA THR A 186 13.94 -8.67 3.49
C THR A 186 14.84 -7.64 4.21
N TYR A 187 14.37 -7.10 5.34
CA TYR A 187 15.15 -6.15 6.14
C TYR A 187 16.32 -6.81 6.89
N ALA A 188 16.13 -8.01 7.43
CA ALA A 188 17.20 -8.75 8.12
C ALA A 188 18.35 -9.11 7.17
N ASP A 189 18.03 -9.43 5.93
CA ASP A 189 19.00 -9.76 4.88
C ASP A 189 19.60 -8.53 4.19
N GLY A 190 19.15 -7.31 4.54
CA GLY A 190 19.60 -6.07 3.90
C GLY A 190 19.18 -5.94 2.45
N LYS A 191 18.05 -6.52 2.03
CA LYS A 191 17.55 -6.49 0.63
C LYS A 191 16.59 -5.34 0.36
N GLN A 192 16.19 -4.58 1.38
CA GLN A 192 15.35 -3.39 1.22
C GLN A 192 16.09 -2.30 0.44
N LEU A 193 15.37 -1.27 0.01
CA LEU A 193 16.01 -0.10 -0.61
C LEU A 193 17.00 0.56 0.36
N HIS A 194 18.24 0.70 -0.07
CA HIS A 194 19.31 1.38 0.68
C HIS A 194 19.29 2.89 0.40
N ILE A 195 18.32 3.57 0.98
CA ILE A 195 18.08 5.02 0.84
C ILE A 195 18.07 5.69 2.22
N PRO A 196 18.35 7.00 2.32
CA PRO A 196 18.20 7.75 3.56
C PRO A 196 16.78 7.59 4.13
N LEU A 197 16.71 7.23 5.41
CA LEU A 197 15.44 6.98 6.11
C LEU A 197 15.40 7.81 7.41
N LEU A 198 14.35 8.65 7.53
CA LEU A 198 13.99 9.32 8.77
C LEU A 198 12.81 8.58 9.40
N ILE A 199 12.98 8.11 10.63
CA ILE A 199 11.92 7.42 11.36
C ILE A 199 11.69 8.07 12.72
N GLY A 200 10.46 7.99 13.20
CA GLY A 200 10.07 8.49 14.51
C GLY A 200 8.74 7.93 14.96
N GLY A 201 8.37 8.27 16.18
CA GLY A 201 7.09 7.90 16.78
C GLY A 201 6.77 8.81 17.95
N ASN A 202 5.51 8.79 18.38
CA ASN A 202 5.06 9.50 19.57
C ASN A 202 5.12 8.57 20.79
N ASN A 203 5.36 9.16 21.97
CA ASN A 203 5.29 8.47 23.26
C ASN A 203 3.84 8.36 23.73
#